data_18d9f90af7ead53f8fda36df29410505
#
_entry.id   18d9f90af7ead53f8fda36df29410505
#
_cell.length_a   1.000
_cell.length_b   1.000
_cell.length_c   1.000
_cell.angle_alpha   90.00
_cell.angle_beta   90.00
_cell.angle_gamma   90.00
#
_symmetry.space_group_name_H-M   'P 1'
#
loop_
_entity.id
_entity.type
_entity.pdbx_description
1 polymer ?
#
loop_
_entity_poly.entity_id
_entity_poly.type
_entity_poly.pdbx_seq_one_letter_code
_entity_poly.pdbx_strand_id
1 'polypeptide(L)'
;MKKEKKILYIVILIVITILLSLPIVSNKFNCYIGEGINYISKSYELSKIGVFSNIIPSFANNFGYINSIFNNRFPDILLAITNLAFKNPIASFKLLEVITLFISGITMYCLVKEISENRNIGILAAGIYMMLPYHLTEIYVRNAFSEHLALAILPITFLGLYSLKNNERKHYLFPISLALMFMCDRSLSWIVFGISIIYLLVNIKEIKNNKILSKVILSFAFILILTACIWLPYFETTIGEDYKINNVTNEEIQGFSRQTISIRKLFVTAQKENYVFEVGPLLIAMFALTPMAFVKLKNEYKKDYITYLIFCILGFICATSIFSINIFARIFIKLQFPWRILTLANFFLTIVCAINMGAIVGNLKLKDSLILLVVSMAYIICLSGHIQNTENLTDIKNMELGNISGKVDEISAGINKAEYLPTKAYYNKFYIATRTQEMCVLEGKALIENENKNGSEYSAKVKTFEEKTKFELPYIYYPGYVVKEDGITLKSIETENGFLGFVLGANDDAKIEVTYQKSNVEQIANIIFIISLIAFVIYAVGVNKEENSK
;
A
#
# COMPACT_ATOMS: atom_id res chain seq x y z
N MET A 1 -20.65 19.15 28.97
CA MET A 1 -19.68 20.05 28.29
C MET A 1 -18.46 19.35 27.67
N LYS A 2 -17.60 18.59 28.40
CA LYS A 2 -16.43 17.92 27.75
C LYS A 2 -16.81 16.82 26.74
N LYS A 3 -17.88 16.05 27.02
CA LYS A 3 -18.36 14.95 26.16
C LYS A 3 -19.06 15.49 24.89
N GLU A 4 -19.89 16.50 25.03
CA GLU A 4 -20.63 17.15 23.92
C GLU A 4 -19.67 17.77 22.88
N LYS A 5 -18.60 18.46 23.35
CA LYS A 5 -17.58 18.99 22.43
C LYS A 5 -16.83 17.92 21.66
N LYS A 6 -16.62 16.72 22.27
CA LYS A 6 -15.96 15.61 21.57
C LYS A 6 -16.83 15.08 20.43
N ILE A 7 -18.13 14.96 20.64
CA ILE A 7 -19.09 14.54 19.62
C ILE A 7 -19.11 15.55 18.46
N LEU A 8 -19.09 16.85 18.75
CA LEU A 8 -19.07 17.90 17.73
C LEU A 8 -17.86 17.79 16.78
N TYR A 9 -16.65 17.51 17.26
CA TYR A 9 -15.48 17.32 16.40
C TYR A 9 -15.62 16.10 15.48
N ILE A 10 -16.19 15.00 15.98
CA ILE A 10 -16.46 13.81 15.16
C ILE A 10 -17.51 14.14 14.08
N VAL A 11 -18.56 14.85 14.43
CA VAL A 11 -19.61 15.29 13.47
C VAL A 11 -19.00 16.16 12.36
N ILE A 12 -18.10 17.09 12.70
CA ILE A 12 -17.39 17.90 11.70
C ILE A 12 -16.61 17.02 10.72
N LEU A 13 -15.86 16.03 11.23
CA LEU A 13 -15.12 15.12 10.36
C LEU A 13 -16.04 14.27 9.48
N ILE A 14 -17.18 13.81 10.00
CA ILE A 14 -18.20 13.09 9.22
C ILE A 14 -18.71 14.00 8.09
N VAL A 15 -19.05 15.25 8.39
CA VAL A 15 -19.55 16.20 7.38
C VAL A 15 -18.51 16.43 6.29
N ILE A 16 -17.24 16.66 6.66
CA ILE A 16 -16.15 16.82 5.68
C ILE A 16 -16.02 15.54 4.83
N THR A 17 -16.03 14.36 5.46
CA THR A 17 -15.98 13.09 4.73
C THR A 17 -17.11 12.96 3.72
N ILE A 18 -18.35 13.23 4.14
CA ILE A 18 -19.53 13.17 3.25
C ILE A 18 -19.34 14.12 2.06
N LEU A 19 -18.99 15.39 2.31
CA LEU A 19 -18.80 16.38 1.24
C LEU A 19 -17.71 15.96 0.24
N LEU A 20 -16.56 15.49 0.75
CA LEU A 20 -15.48 15.04 -0.10
C LEU A 20 -15.83 13.75 -0.84
N SER A 21 -16.67 12.89 -0.29
CA SER A 21 -17.06 11.60 -0.88
C SER A 21 -18.25 11.67 -1.82
N LEU A 22 -18.89 12.83 -2.01
CA LEU A 22 -20.02 12.99 -2.92
C LEU A 22 -19.76 12.43 -4.34
N PRO A 23 -18.60 12.64 -4.96
CA PRO A 23 -18.30 12.05 -6.26
C PRO A 23 -18.20 10.51 -6.21
N ILE A 24 -17.72 9.92 -5.11
CA ILE A 24 -17.63 8.46 -4.94
C ILE A 24 -19.03 7.84 -4.90
N VAL A 25 -19.93 8.46 -4.15
CA VAL A 25 -21.32 7.99 -3.98
C VAL A 25 -22.13 8.21 -5.25
N SER A 26 -21.90 9.33 -5.93
CA SER A 26 -22.50 9.60 -7.25
C SER A 26 -21.85 8.72 -8.31
N ASN A 27 -22.56 8.44 -9.41
CA ASN A 27 -22.03 7.66 -10.55
C ASN A 27 -20.93 8.41 -11.36
N LYS A 28 -20.31 9.45 -10.77
CA LYS A 28 -19.24 10.24 -11.42
C LYS A 28 -17.83 9.75 -11.09
N PHE A 29 -17.69 8.80 -10.14
CA PHE A 29 -16.40 8.26 -9.75
C PHE A 29 -16.02 7.07 -10.62
N ASN A 30 -14.93 7.22 -11.37
CA ASN A 30 -14.36 6.14 -12.17
C ASN A 30 -13.32 5.38 -11.36
N CYS A 31 -13.71 4.22 -10.82
CA CYS A 31 -12.82 3.35 -10.05
C CYS A 31 -12.01 2.36 -10.89
N TYR A 32 -12.14 2.39 -12.22
CA TYR A 32 -11.42 1.50 -13.13
C TYR A 32 -10.14 2.10 -13.71
N ILE A 33 -9.84 3.36 -13.40
CA ILE A 33 -8.61 4.02 -13.80
C ILE A 33 -7.49 3.79 -12.78
N GLY A 34 -6.26 4.04 -13.17
CA GLY A 34 -5.10 3.92 -12.32
C GLY A 34 -4.95 2.51 -11.73
N GLU A 35 -4.80 2.42 -10.43
CA GLU A 35 -4.63 1.15 -9.71
C GLU A 35 -5.97 0.49 -9.32
N GLY A 36 -7.09 1.21 -9.43
CA GLY A 36 -8.40 0.75 -8.95
C GLY A 36 -8.88 -0.54 -9.59
N ILE A 37 -8.69 -0.70 -10.90
CA ILE A 37 -9.04 -1.92 -11.62
C ILE A 37 -8.32 -3.16 -11.05
N ASN A 38 -7.06 -3.01 -10.64
CA ASN A 38 -6.28 -4.10 -10.06
C ASN A 38 -6.87 -4.54 -8.72
N TYR A 39 -7.24 -3.58 -7.84
CA TYR A 39 -7.87 -3.87 -6.55
C TYR A 39 -9.24 -4.52 -6.71
N ILE A 40 -10.06 -4.01 -7.64
CA ILE A 40 -11.39 -4.54 -7.91
C ILE A 40 -11.30 -5.97 -8.45
N SER A 41 -10.44 -6.23 -9.46
CA SER A 41 -10.25 -7.55 -10.05
C SER A 41 -9.72 -8.56 -9.02
N LYS A 42 -8.70 -8.18 -8.24
CA LYS A 42 -8.15 -9.04 -7.19
C LYS A 42 -9.16 -9.35 -6.10
N SER A 43 -9.91 -8.35 -5.63
CA SER A 43 -10.91 -8.56 -4.59
C SER A 43 -12.03 -9.50 -5.05
N TYR A 44 -12.42 -9.39 -6.32
CA TYR A 44 -13.40 -10.28 -6.95
C TYR A 44 -12.91 -11.72 -7.00
N GLU A 45 -11.70 -11.93 -7.51
CA GLU A 45 -11.13 -13.29 -7.62
C GLU A 45 -10.83 -13.89 -6.25
N LEU A 46 -10.19 -13.15 -5.34
CA LEU A 46 -9.89 -13.62 -3.98
C LEU A 46 -11.15 -13.97 -3.18
N SER A 47 -12.26 -13.28 -3.41
CA SER A 47 -13.53 -13.62 -2.77
C SER A 47 -14.11 -14.97 -3.24
N LYS A 48 -13.73 -15.46 -4.43
CA LYS A 48 -14.17 -16.76 -4.95
C LYS A 48 -13.26 -17.91 -4.50
N ILE A 49 -11.93 -17.71 -4.60
CA ILE A 49 -10.94 -18.78 -4.38
C ILE A 49 -10.45 -18.85 -2.93
N GLY A 50 -10.74 -17.81 -2.13
CA GLY A 50 -10.29 -17.66 -0.74
C GLY A 50 -9.39 -16.45 -0.56
N VAL A 51 -9.73 -15.60 0.43
CA VAL A 51 -9.08 -14.29 0.68
C VAL A 51 -7.59 -14.38 1.01
N PHE A 52 -7.11 -15.54 1.43
CA PHE A 52 -5.71 -15.80 1.78
C PHE A 52 -4.95 -16.59 0.71
N SER A 53 -5.50 -16.72 -0.49
CA SER A 53 -4.84 -17.37 -1.62
C SER A 53 -3.59 -16.59 -2.05
N ASN A 54 -2.50 -17.32 -2.34
CA ASN A 54 -1.26 -16.71 -2.82
C ASN A 54 -1.28 -16.52 -4.33
N ILE A 55 -1.92 -17.42 -5.05
CA ILE A 55 -2.02 -17.40 -6.51
C ILE A 55 -3.47 -17.13 -6.89
N ILE A 56 -3.66 -16.27 -7.87
CA ILE A 56 -4.93 -16.04 -8.54
C ILE A 56 -4.90 -16.78 -9.88
N PRO A 57 -5.57 -17.94 -9.99
CA PRO A 57 -5.46 -18.82 -11.16
C PRO A 57 -5.96 -18.20 -12.46
N SER A 58 -6.97 -17.32 -12.39
CA SER A 58 -7.59 -16.66 -13.54
C SER A 58 -6.70 -15.59 -14.19
N PHE A 59 -5.66 -15.12 -13.48
CA PHE A 59 -4.77 -14.08 -13.99
C PHE A 59 -3.70 -14.66 -14.94
N ALA A 60 -3.06 -13.77 -15.70
CA ALA A 60 -2.08 -14.12 -16.71
C ALA A 60 -2.60 -15.16 -17.70
N ASN A 61 -3.73 -14.87 -18.32
CA ASN A 61 -4.41 -15.77 -19.28
C ASN A 61 -4.75 -17.16 -18.71
N ASN A 62 -5.23 -17.20 -17.48
CA ASN A 62 -5.54 -18.42 -16.71
C ASN A 62 -4.33 -19.32 -16.40
N PHE A 63 -3.10 -18.83 -16.51
CA PHE A 63 -1.91 -19.59 -16.13
C PHE A 63 -1.48 -19.34 -14.67
N GLY A 64 -2.20 -18.47 -13.97
CA GLY A 64 -1.97 -18.13 -12.57
C GLY A 64 -0.92 -17.03 -12.38
N TYR A 65 -1.17 -16.18 -11.39
CA TYR A 65 -0.28 -15.08 -11.03
C TYR A 65 -0.16 -14.94 -9.52
N ILE A 66 1.07 -14.84 -9.05
CA ILE A 66 1.34 -14.71 -7.61
C ILE A 66 0.93 -13.33 -7.14
N ASN A 67 0.14 -13.27 -6.08
CA ASN A 67 -0.37 -12.02 -5.53
C ASN A 67 0.26 -11.65 -4.18
N SER A 68 0.26 -12.58 -3.23
CA SER A 68 0.47 -12.26 -1.81
C SER A 68 1.92 -12.00 -1.42
N ILE A 69 2.91 -12.59 -2.11
CA ILE A 69 4.31 -12.55 -1.69
C ILE A 69 4.95 -11.21 -2.06
N PHE A 70 4.68 -10.73 -3.28
CA PHE A 70 5.28 -9.49 -3.79
C PHE A 70 4.41 -8.26 -3.56
N ASN A 71 3.10 -8.43 -3.44
CA ASN A 71 2.14 -7.34 -3.35
C ASN A 71 1.81 -6.94 -1.90
N ASN A 72 1.14 -5.81 -1.74
CA ASN A 72 0.62 -5.35 -0.47
C ASN A 72 -0.64 -6.15 -0.12
N ARG A 73 -0.49 -7.16 0.73
CA ARG A 73 -1.53 -8.17 0.99
C ARG A 73 -2.75 -7.64 1.74
N PHE A 74 -2.55 -6.72 2.67
CA PHE A 74 -3.62 -6.26 3.56
C PHE A 74 -4.74 -5.52 2.82
N PRO A 75 -4.47 -4.57 1.88
CA PRO A 75 -5.52 -3.95 1.08
C PRO A 75 -6.36 -4.95 0.28
N ASP A 76 -5.73 -5.94 -0.35
CA ASP A 76 -6.40 -6.96 -1.14
C ASP A 76 -7.31 -7.83 -0.26
N ILE A 77 -6.85 -8.25 0.94
CA ILE A 77 -7.63 -9.02 1.91
C ILE A 77 -8.82 -8.21 2.41
N LEU A 78 -8.60 -6.95 2.77
CA LEU A 78 -9.65 -6.06 3.28
C LEU A 78 -10.77 -5.88 2.25
N LEU A 79 -10.40 -5.65 1.00
CA LEU A 79 -11.35 -5.54 -0.11
C LEU A 79 -12.07 -6.86 -0.38
N ALA A 80 -11.37 -7.99 -0.37
CA ALA A 80 -11.97 -9.31 -0.60
C ALA A 80 -12.97 -9.69 0.51
N ILE A 81 -12.64 -9.45 1.78
CA ILE A 81 -13.56 -9.67 2.91
C ILE A 81 -14.81 -8.78 2.77
N THR A 82 -14.60 -7.51 2.41
CA THR A 82 -15.73 -6.57 2.21
C THR A 82 -16.60 -7.03 1.04
N ASN A 83 -15.97 -7.54 -0.04
CA ASN A 83 -16.70 -8.09 -1.19
C ASN A 83 -17.49 -9.36 -0.84
N LEU A 84 -17.01 -10.22 0.05
CA LEU A 84 -17.78 -11.36 0.56
C LEU A 84 -19.08 -10.91 1.24
N ALA A 85 -19.05 -9.78 1.96
CA ALA A 85 -20.22 -9.23 2.64
C ALA A 85 -21.20 -8.54 1.67
N PHE A 86 -20.71 -7.72 0.76
CA PHE A 86 -21.54 -6.90 -0.13
C PHE A 86 -21.81 -7.55 -1.49
N LYS A 87 -21.08 -8.60 -1.86
CA LYS A 87 -21.15 -9.30 -3.18
C LYS A 87 -21.05 -8.34 -4.38
N ASN A 88 -20.36 -7.21 -4.17
CA ASN A 88 -20.12 -6.20 -5.19
C ASN A 88 -18.75 -5.55 -4.96
N PRO A 89 -17.73 -5.90 -5.77
CA PRO A 89 -16.37 -5.43 -5.55
C PRO A 89 -16.21 -3.92 -5.75
N ILE A 90 -17.03 -3.31 -6.62
CA ILE A 90 -17.03 -1.87 -6.85
C ILE A 90 -17.59 -1.14 -5.63
N ALA A 91 -18.72 -1.61 -5.09
CA ALA A 91 -19.31 -1.03 -3.88
C ALA A 91 -18.38 -1.20 -2.67
N SER A 92 -17.70 -2.34 -2.55
CA SER A 92 -16.70 -2.61 -1.53
C SER A 92 -15.52 -1.65 -1.60
N PHE A 93 -14.99 -1.43 -2.82
CA PHE A 93 -13.91 -0.48 -3.05
C PHE A 93 -14.33 0.95 -2.65
N LYS A 94 -15.47 1.43 -3.17
CA LYS A 94 -16.01 2.76 -2.85
C LYS A 94 -16.25 2.98 -1.36
N LEU A 95 -16.81 1.99 -0.67
CA LEU A 95 -17.07 2.04 0.77
C LEU A 95 -15.76 2.19 1.56
N LEU A 96 -14.76 1.38 1.23
CA LEU A 96 -13.49 1.40 1.93
C LEU A 96 -12.71 2.69 1.68
N GLU A 97 -12.78 3.29 0.48
CA GLU A 97 -12.22 4.61 0.20
C GLU A 97 -12.82 5.68 1.13
N VAL A 98 -14.15 5.69 1.29
CA VAL A 98 -14.83 6.65 2.19
C VAL A 98 -14.44 6.43 3.65
N ILE A 99 -14.41 5.18 4.11
CA ILE A 99 -14.02 4.84 5.48
C ILE A 99 -12.56 5.24 5.74
N THR A 100 -11.66 4.98 4.80
CA THR A 100 -10.23 5.31 4.91
C THR A 100 -10.01 6.82 4.99
N LEU A 101 -10.74 7.60 4.18
CA LEU A 101 -10.71 9.06 4.26
C LEU A 101 -11.17 9.57 5.64
N PHE A 102 -12.22 9.00 6.21
CA PHE A 102 -12.68 9.35 7.56
C PHE A 102 -11.63 9.01 8.63
N ILE A 103 -11.03 7.81 8.52
CA ILE A 103 -9.97 7.39 9.45
C ILE A 103 -8.76 8.33 9.35
N SER A 104 -8.36 8.77 8.15
CA SER A 104 -7.26 9.72 7.97
C SER A 104 -7.48 11.03 8.72
N GLY A 105 -8.70 11.54 8.71
CA GLY A 105 -9.09 12.71 9.49
C GLY A 105 -9.01 12.48 11.02
N ILE A 106 -9.51 11.34 11.50
CA ILE A 106 -9.46 11.00 12.93
C ILE A 106 -8.01 10.86 13.42
N THR A 107 -7.17 10.16 12.68
CA THR A 107 -5.77 9.91 13.06
C THR A 107 -4.98 11.19 13.10
N MET A 108 -5.16 12.06 12.10
CA MET A 108 -4.53 13.38 12.05
C MET A 108 -5.02 14.31 13.17
N TYR A 109 -6.33 14.28 13.47
CA TYR A 109 -6.88 14.98 14.63
C TYR A 109 -6.21 14.54 15.94
N CYS A 110 -6.05 13.23 16.12
CA CYS A 110 -5.44 12.68 17.34
C CYS A 110 -3.99 13.12 17.48
N LEU A 111 -3.21 13.07 16.39
CA LEU A 111 -1.80 13.47 16.39
C LEU A 111 -1.64 14.96 16.71
N VAL A 112 -2.28 15.83 15.93
CA VAL A 112 -2.06 17.28 16.08
C VAL A 112 -2.66 17.83 17.36
N LYS A 113 -3.78 17.27 17.82
CA LYS A 113 -4.33 17.58 19.15
C LYS A 113 -3.33 17.26 20.27
N GLU A 114 -2.59 16.16 20.16
CA GLU A 114 -1.59 15.79 21.16
C GLU A 114 -0.38 16.73 21.13
N ILE A 115 0.18 16.98 19.95
CA ILE A 115 1.36 17.85 19.77
C ILE A 115 1.05 19.29 20.15
N SER A 116 -0.13 19.81 19.81
CA SER A 116 -0.50 21.21 20.03
C SER A 116 -1.27 21.46 21.34
N GLU A 117 -1.66 20.41 22.05
CA GLU A 117 -2.55 20.43 23.22
C GLU A 117 -3.88 21.16 22.97
N ASN A 118 -4.23 21.40 21.70
CA ASN A 118 -5.40 22.17 21.30
C ASN A 118 -6.29 21.39 20.32
N ARG A 119 -7.55 21.16 20.71
CA ARG A 119 -8.54 20.42 19.90
C ARG A 119 -8.95 21.16 18.63
N ASN A 120 -8.97 22.51 18.68
CA ASN A 120 -9.38 23.31 17.52
C ASN A 120 -8.28 23.34 16.45
N ILE A 121 -7.02 23.27 16.87
CA ILE A 121 -5.89 23.10 15.95
C ILE A 121 -5.91 21.69 15.38
N GLY A 122 -6.21 20.68 16.22
CA GLY A 122 -6.38 19.30 15.76
C GLY A 122 -7.43 19.15 14.68
N ILE A 123 -8.63 19.76 14.84
CA ILE A 123 -9.71 19.67 13.82
C ILE A 123 -9.35 20.43 12.54
N LEU A 124 -8.65 21.56 12.66
CA LEU A 124 -8.14 22.30 11.50
C LEU A 124 -7.17 21.44 10.69
N ALA A 125 -6.17 20.85 11.36
CA ALA A 125 -5.21 19.97 10.71
C ALA A 125 -5.87 18.77 10.06
N ALA A 126 -6.81 18.12 10.74
CA ALA A 126 -7.55 16.97 10.23
C ALA A 126 -8.32 17.29 8.95
N GLY A 127 -9.08 18.39 8.97
CA GLY A 127 -9.84 18.81 7.79
C GLY A 127 -8.93 19.21 6.62
N ILE A 128 -7.85 19.95 6.87
CA ILE A 128 -6.88 20.29 5.84
C ILE A 128 -6.23 19.02 5.27
N TYR A 129 -5.85 18.05 6.11
CA TYR A 129 -5.21 16.80 5.69
C TYR A 129 -6.12 15.98 4.76
N MET A 130 -7.41 15.89 5.08
CA MET A 130 -8.40 15.24 4.22
C MET A 130 -8.61 15.98 2.90
N MET A 131 -8.48 17.32 2.91
CA MET A 131 -8.66 18.20 1.75
C MET A 131 -7.37 18.49 0.98
N LEU A 132 -6.23 17.86 1.29
CA LEU A 132 -5.02 18.03 0.49
C LEU A 132 -5.27 17.63 -0.96
N PRO A 133 -4.95 18.48 -1.95
CA PRO A 133 -5.14 18.13 -3.37
C PRO A 133 -4.44 16.82 -3.74
N TYR A 134 -3.24 16.60 -3.23
CA TYR A 134 -2.51 15.35 -3.43
C TYR A 134 -3.24 14.14 -2.83
N HIS A 135 -3.79 14.23 -1.62
CA HIS A 135 -4.57 13.17 -0.99
C HIS A 135 -5.81 12.80 -1.83
N LEU A 136 -6.50 13.81 -2.34
CA LEU A 136 -7.66 13.59 -3.23
C LEU A 136 -7.24 13.03 -4.60
N THR A 137 -6.06 13.37 -5.10
CA THR A 137 -5.50 12.77 -6.32
C THR A 137 -5.26 11.26 -6.16
N GLU A 138 -4.80 10.81 -4.97
CA GLU A 138 -4.65 9.38 -4.68
C GLU A 138 -5.99 8.63 -4.75
N ILE A 139 -7.06 9.25 -4.28
CA ILE A 139 -8.41 8.67 -4.28
C ILE A 139 -9.03 8.72 -5.67
N TYR A 140 -9.07 9.91 -6.30
CA TYR A 140 -9.92 10.17 -7.46
C TYR A 140 -9.24 9.95 -8.81
N VAL A 141 -7.92 10.08 -8.87
CA VAL A 141 -7.16 10.01 -10.13
C VAL A 141 -6.37 8.71 -10.20
N ARG A 142 -5.65 8.38 -9.13
CA ARG A 142 -4.83 7.17 -9.08
C ARG A 142 -5.60 5.93 -8.65
N ASN A 143 -6.63 6.09 -7.85
CA ASN A 143 -7.30 4.98 -7.15
C ASN A 143 -6.29 4.08 -6.40
N ALA A 144 -5.31 4.71 -5.74
CA ALA A 144 -4.18 4.05 -5.10
C ALA A 144 -4.54 3.66 -3.66
N PHE A 145 -5.42 2.70 -3.49
CA PHE A 145 -6.01 2.32 -2.20
C PHE A 145 -4.96 1.96 -1.14
N SER A 146 -3.86 1.30 -1.51
CA SER A 146 -2.78 0.96 -0.57
C SER A 146 -2.09 2.20 0.00
N GLU A 147 -1.82 3.20 -0.84
CA GLU A 147 -1.23 4.47 -0.41
C GLU A 147 -2.23 5.29 0.42
N HIS A 148 -3.51 5.29 0.04
CA HIS A 148 -4.56 5.94 0.81
C HIS A 148 -4.71 5.34 2.22
N LEU A 149 -4.66 4.01 2.37
CA LEU A 149 -4.60 3.34 3.67
C LEU A 149 -3.36 3.75 4.47
N ALA A 150 -2.20 3.81 3.81
CA ALA A 150 -0.97 4.26 4.46
C ALA A 150 -1.07 5.72 4.94
N LEU A 151 -1.68 6.63 4.15
CA LEU A 151 -2.01 7.99 4.55
C LEU A 151 -2.89 8.04 5.81
N ALA A 152 -3.88 7.13 5.91
CA ALA A 152 -4.73 7.06 7.09
C ALA A 152 -4.01 6.56 8.35
N ILE A 153 -2.98 5.71 8.20
CA ILE A 153 -2.20 5.15 9.31
C ILE A 153 -1.03 6.05 9.71
N LEU A 154 -0.45 6.80 8.77
CA LEU A 154 0.72 7.64 8.97
C LEU A 154 0.63 8.55 10.20
N PRO A 155 -0.47 9.30 10.44
CA PRO A 155 -0.56 10.17 11.62
C PRO A 155 -0.51 9.40 12.95
N ILE A 156 -1.10 8.18 13.00
CA ILE A 156 -1.07 7.39 14.23
C ILE A 156 0.32 6.79 14.50
N THR A 157 1.09 6.52 13.43
CA THR A 157 2.50 6.11 13.55
C THR A 157 3.33 7.20 14.17
N PHE A 158 3.16 8.44 13.74
CA PHE A 158 3.85 9.58 14.33
C PHE A 158 3.33 9.95 15.73
N LEU A 159 2.05 9.72 16.03
CA LEU A 159 1.52 9.84 17.39
C LEU A 159 2.21 8.85 18.34
N GLY A 160 2.36 7.60 17.91
CA GLY A 160 3.08 6.58 18.68
C GLY A 160 4.55 6.93 18.86
N LEU A 161 5.21 7.43 17.81
CA LEU A 161 6.61 7.84 17.83
C LEU A 161 6.85 9.06 18.77
N TYR A 162 5.98 10.07 18.71
CA TYR A 162 5.98 11.22 19.62
C TYR A 162 5.80 10.78 21.07
N SER A 163 4.82 9.91 21.32
CA SER A 163 4.56 9.34 22.64
C SER A 163 5.72 8.47 23.16
N LEU A 164 6.43 7.77 22.27
CA LEU A 164 7.60 6.97 22.60
C LEU A 164 8.75 7.86 23.10
N LYS A 165 9.04 8.96 22.39
CA LYS A 165 10.04 9.94 22.78
C LYS A 165 9.73 10.56 24.14
N ASN A 166 8.47 10.92 24.38
CA ASN A 166 8.03 11.59 25.60
C ASN A 166 7.71 10.61 26.75
N ASN A 167 7.95 9.31 26.55
CA ASN A 167 7.63 8.24 27.51
C ASN A 167 6.14 8.17 27.91
N GLU A 168 5.24 8.51 26.98
CA GLU A 168 3.80 8.51 27.18
C GLU A 168 3.16 7.14 26.89
N ARG A 169 1.88 6.97 27.29
CA ARG A 169 1.12 5.72 27.17
C ARG A 169 1.01 5.20 25.75
N LYS A 170 0.78 6.12 24.79
CA LYS A 170 0.46 5.76 23.40
C LYS A 170 1.66 5.26 22.59
N HIS A 171 2.83 5.08 23.22
CA HIS A 171 4.03 4.61 22.53
C HIS A 171 3.85 3.25 21.83
N TYR A 172 2.95 2.37 22.33
CA TYR A 172 2.64 1.11 21.68
C TYR A 172 1.98 1.27 20.30
N LEU A 173 1.42 2.44 19.99
CA LEU A 173 0.86 2.72 18.68
C LEU A 173 1.94 2.71 17.58
N PHE A 174 3.18 3.10 17.91
CA PHE A 174 4.27 3.16 16.94
C PHE A 174 4.55 1.78 16.27
N PRO A 175 4.87 0.70 17.00
CA PRO A 175 5.19 -0.56 16.36
C PRO A 175 4.02 -1.17 15.60
N ILE A 176 2.80 -1.13 16.13
CA ILE A 176 1.66 -1.75 15.46
C ILE A 176 1.25 -0.98 14.19
N SER A 177 1.24 0.35 14.24
CA SER A 177 0.86 1.15 13.08
C SER A 177 1.91 1.08 11.97
N LEU A 178 3.21 1.08 12.31
CA LEU A 178 4.26 0.94 11.30
C LEU A 178 4.26 -0.47 10.69
N ALA A 179 4.03 -1.52 11.48
CA ALA A 179 3.84 -2.88 10.96
C ALA A 179 2.63 -2.96 10.01
N LEU A 180 1.51 -2.32 10.39
CA LEU A 180 0.32 -2.24 9.53
C LEU A 180 0.60 -1.44 8.24
N MET A 181 1.37 -0.36 8.31
CA MET A 181 1.81 0.36 7.12
C MET A 181 2.61 -0.53 6.17
N PHE A 182 3.53 -1.35 6.68
CA PHE A 182 4.26 -2.34 5.86
C PHE A 182 3.33 -3.34 5.16
N MET A 183 2.20 -3.66 5.78
CA MET A 183 1.18 -4.52 5.16
C MET A 183 0.33 -3.77 4.12
N CYS A 184 0.20 -2.43 4.24
CA CYS A 184 -0.56 -1.60 3.32
C CYS A 184 0.29 -1.11 2.13
N ASP A 185 1.44 -0.51 2.38
CA ASP A 185 2.35 0.02 1.36
C ASP A 185 3.82 -0.11 1.81
N ARG A 186 4.48 -1.15 1.29
CA ARG A 186 5.87 -1.46 1.67
C ARG A 186 6.84 -0.33 1.31
N SER A 187 6.66 0.28 0.15
CA SER A 187 7.59 1.29 -0.37
C SER A 187 7.59 2.54 0.49
N LEU A 188 6.40 3.07 0.79
CA LEU A 188 6.24 4.23 1.67
C LEU A 188 6.69 3.91 3.11
N SER A 189 6.39 2.69 3.59
CA SER A 189 6.75 2.28 4.95
C SER A 189 8.25 2.23 5.20
N TRP A 190 9.08 1.85 4.22
CA TRP A 190 10.54 1.92 4.35
C TRP A 190 11.03 3.35 4.54
N ILE A 191 10.42 4.34 3.87
CA ILE A 191 10.77 5.75 4.06
C ILE A 191 10.34 6.21 5.46
N VAL A 192 9.12 5.87 5.89
CA VAL A 192 8.62 6.21 7.24
C VAL A 192 9.47 5.56 8.31
N PHE A 193 9.92 4.31 8.11
CA PHE A 193 10.85 3.62 9.01
C PHE A 193 12.18 4.39 9.13
N GLY A 194 12.79 4.79 7.99
CA GLY A 194 14.00 5.59 7.97
C GLY A 194 13.83 6.95 8.67
N ILE A 195 12.76 7.68 8.38
CA ILE A 195 12.43 8.95 9.03
C ILE A 195 12.22 8.76 10.54
N SER A 196 11.60 7.65 10.97
CA SER A 196 11.41 7.33 12.39
C SER A 196 12.74 7.12 13.10
N ILE A 197 13.71 6.45 12.47
CA ILE A 197 15.07 6.31 13.00
C ILE A 197 15.73 7.68 13.11
N ILE A 198 15.66 8.52 12.08
CA ILE A 198 16.25 9.87 12.10
C ILE A 198 15.61 10.71 13.23
N TYR A 199 14.28 10.65 13.39
CA TYR A 199 13.58 11.34 14.46
C TYR A 199 14.07 10.90 15.85
N LEU A 200 14.26 9.61 16.07
CA LEU A 200 14.78 9.07 17.32
C LEU A 200 16.24 9.48 17.55
N LEU A 201 17.08 9.48 16.50
CA LEU A 201 18.47 9.92 16.59
C LEU A 201 18.60 11.42 16.93
N VAL A 202 17.78 12.27 16.32
CA VAL A 202 17.69 13.70 16.66
C VAL A 202 17.33 13.87 18.15
N ASN A 203 16.50 12.99 18.70
CA ASN A 203 16.05 13.01 20.09
C ASN A 203 16.83 12.04 21.00
N ILE A 204 18.07 11.69 20.64
CA ILE A 204 18.87 10.70 21.38
C ILE A 204 19.13 11.05 22.84
N LYS A 205 19.19 12.36 23.16
CA LYS A 205 19.43 12.81 24.54
C LYS A 205 18.26 12.45 25.46
N GLU A 206 17.03 12.57 24.98
CA GLU A 206 15.80 12.21 25.69
C GLU A 206 15.67 10.67 25.79
N ILE A 207 16.13 9.95 24.78
CA ILE A 207 16.02 8.49 24.66
C ILE A 207 17.08 7.75 25.49
N LYS A 208 18.21 8.36 25.80
CA LYS A 208 19.28 7.74 26.63
C LYS A 208 18.80 7.29 28.01
N ASN A 209 17.62 7.69 28.46
CA ASN A 209 16.97 7.11 29.64
C ASN A 209 16.71 5.62 29.39
N ASN A 210 17.20 4.74 30.26
CA ASN A 210 17.09 3.28 30.12
C ASN A 210 15.65 2.79 29.91
N LYS A 211 14.66 3.46 30.51
CA LYS A 211 13.23 3.14 30.37
C LYS A 211 12.71 3.43 28.96
N ILE A 212 13.15 4.51 28.33
CA ILE A 212 12.74 4.86 26.97
C ILE A 212 13.49 3.99 25.97
N LEU A 213 14.78 3.79 26.16
CA LEU A 213 15.60 2.95 25.30
C LEU A 213 15.06 1.51 25.20
N SER A 214 14.67 0.91 26.33
CA SER A 214 14.06 -0.43 26.32
C SER A 214 12.75 -0.47 25.52
N LYS A 215 11.91 0.55 25.61
CA LYS A 215 10.68 0.67 24.80
C LYS A 215 10.99 0.85 23.32
N VAL A 216 12.02 1.59 22.95
CA VAL A 216 12.49 1.74 21.57
C VAL A 216 12.93 0.39 21.01
N ILE A 217 13.81 -0.34 21.72
CA ILE A 217 14.28 -1.67 21.31
C ILE A 217 13.09 -2.63 21.15
N LEU A 218 12.19 -2.66 22.13
CA LEU A 218 11.00 -3.50 22.10
C LEU A 218 10.07 -3.15 20.91
N SER A 219 9.92 -1.85 20.60
CA SER A 219 9.13 -1.41 19.45
C SER A 219 9.71 -1.92 18.13
N PHE A 220 11.02 -1.83 17.92
CA PHE A 220 11.66 -2.36 16.72
C PHE A 220 11.59 -3.90 16.66
N ALA A 221 11.72 -4.59 17.80
CA ALA A 221 11.51 -6.03 17.86
C ALA A 221 10.07 -6.42 17.45
N PHE A 222 9.06 -5.72 17.96
CA PHE A 222 7.66 -5.95 17.53
C PHE A 222 7.46 -5.65 16.04
N ILE A 223 8.01 -4.57 15.49
CA ILE A 223 7.92 -4.29 14.05
C ILE A 223 8.47 -5.47 13.27
N LEU A 224 9.66 -5.96 13.61
CA LEU A 224 10.33 -7.05 12.92
C LEU A 224 9.49 -8.33 12.93
N ILE A 225 9.01 -8.76 14.11
CA ILE A 225 8.27 -10.03 14.23
C ILE A 225 6.83 -9.91 13.68
N LEU A 226 6.16 -8.77 13.83
CA LEU A 226 4.83 -8.53 13.23
C LEU A 226 4.87 -8.49 11.71
N THR A 227 5.99 -8.11 11.12
CA THR A 227 6.15 -8.08 9.66
C THR A 227 6.83 -9.35 9.10
N ALA A 228 7.13 -10.34 9.93
CA ALA A 228 7.75 -11.60 9.51
C ALA A 228 6.95 -12.32 8.41
N CYS A 229 5.62 -12.25 8.46
CA CYS A 229 4.72 -12.81 7.44
C CYS A 229 4.87 -12.13 6.06
N ILE A 230 5.59 -11.00 5.96
CA ILE A 230 5.87 -10.31 4.71
C ILE A 230 7.26 -10.67 4.19
N TRP A 231 8.30 -10.46 5.03
CA TRP A 231 9.67 -10.55 4.56
C TRP A 231 10.22 -11.98 4.50
N LEU A 232 9.77 -12.92 5.36
CA LEU A 232 10.21 -14.32 5.30
C LEU A 232 9.78 -15.01 3.99
N PRO A 233 8.49 -15.00 3.58
CA PRO A 233 8.10 -15.56 2.29
C PRO A 233 8.74 -14.83 1.10
N TYR A 234 8.93 -13.50 1.21
CA TYR A 234 9.59 -12.72 0.17
C TYR A 234 11.03 -13.18 -0.05
N PHE A 235 11.82 -13.32 1.01
CA PHE A 235 13.19 -13.80 0.91
C PHE A 235 13.27 -15.24 0.42
N GLU A 236 12.42 -16.15 0.94
CA GLU A 236 12.37 -17.52 0.44
C GLU A 236 12.12 -17.58 -1.07
N THR A 237 11.15 -16.80 -1.56
CA THR A 237 10.76 -16.81 -2.96
C THR A 237 11.82 -16.15 -3.86
N THR A 238 12.54 -15.14 -3.35
CA THR A 238 13.52 -14.39 -4.17
C THR A 238 14.94 -14.95 -4.10
N ILE A 239 15.24 -15.82 -3.14
CA ILE A 239 16.56 -16.48 -3.06
C ILE A 239 16.59 -17.66 -4.04
N GLY A 240 17.37 -17.52 -5.09
CA GLY A 240 17.56 -18.58 -6.10
C GLY A 240 16.59 -18.56 -7.27
N GLU A 241 15.60 -17.68 -7.26
CA GLU A 241 14.64 -17.51 -8.35
C GLU A 241 14.74 -16.10 -8.94
N ASP A 242 14.56 -16.00 -10.25
CA ASP A 242 14.76 -14.77 -11.00
C ASP A 242 13.42 -14.16 -11.45
N TYR A 243 13.00 -13.07 -10.78
CA TYR A 243 11.77 -12.34 -11.09
C TYR A 243 12.07 -10.99 -11.71
N LYS A 244 11.18 -10.54 -12.61
CA LYS A 244 11.30 -9.23 -13.27
C LYS A 244 11.44 -8.07 -12.28
N ILE A 245 10.75 -8.10 -11.14
CA ILE A 245 10.82 -7.05 -10.12
C ILE A 245 12.24 -6.83 -9.55
N ASN A 246 13.10 -7.84 -9.63
CA ASN A 246 14.49 -7.76 -9.18
C ASN A 246 15.44 -7.29 -10.29
N ASN A 247 15.00 -7.38 -11.56
CA ASN A 247 15.77 -7.04 -12.75
C ASN A 247 15.38 -5.67 -13.29
N VAL A 248 15.90 -4.63 -12.66
CA VAL A 248 15.65 -3.25 -13.06
C VAL A 248 16.61 -2.83 -14.15
N THR A 249 16.09 -2.43 -15.30
CA THR A 249 16.87 -1.95 -16.44
C THR A 249 17.30 -0.49 -16.27
N ASN A 250 18.35 -0.09 -17.00
CA ASN A 250 18.78 1.30 -17.01
C ASN A 250 17.72 2.24 -17.60
N GLU A 251 16.89 1.76 -18.53
CA GLU A 251 15.77 2.51 -19.11
C GLU A 251 14.70 2.78 -18.07
N GLU A 252 14.37 1.79 -17.23
CA GLU A 252 13.41 1.95 -16.13
C GLU A 252 13.94 2.96 -15.09
N ILE A 253 15.25 2.93 -14.77
CA ILE A 253 15.90 3.90 -13.88
C ILE A 253 15.79 5.32 -14.44
N GLN A 254 16.09 5.48 -15.73
CA GLN A 254 15.94 6.78 -16.40
C GLN A 254 14.48 7.23 -16.48
N GLY A 255 13.56 6.30 -16.79
CA GLY A 255 12.12 6.53 -16.80
C GLY A 255 11.61 7.02 -15.45
N PHE A 256 12.02 6.37 -14.36
CA PHE A 256 11.72 6.79 -12.99
C PHE A 256 12.22 8.22 -12.72
N SER A 257 13.46 8.50 -13.06
CA SER A 257 14.08 9.82 -12.80
C SER A 257 13.42 10.96 -13.58
N ARG A 258 12.87 10.70 -14.77
CA ARG A 258 12.14 11.69 -15.56
C ARG A 258 10.76 12.05 -15.00
N GLN A 259 10.24 11.27 -14.07
CA GLN A 259 8.93 11.47 -13.46
C GLN A 259 8.97 12.41 -12.24
N THR A 260 10.09 13.03 -11.92
CA THR A 260 10.14 14.13 -10.95
C THR A 260 9.28 15.29 -11.43
N ILE A 261 8.60 15.94 -10.49
CA ILE A 261 7.75 17.09 -10.81
C ILE A 261 8.53 18.41 -10.79
N SER A 262 8.16 19.36 -11.64
CA SER A 262 8.70 20.72 -11.54
C SER A 262 8.12 21.43 -10.32
N ILE A 263 8.89 22.34 -9.69
CA ILE A 263 8.42 23.16 -8.56
C ILE A 263 7.12 23.90 -8.90
N ARG A 264 6.97 24.35 -10.14
CA ARG A 264 5.76 25.04 -10.58
C ARG A 264 4.49 24.25 -10.32
N LYS A 265 4.53 22.90 -10.44
CA LYS A 265 3.38 22.02 -10.20
C LYS A 265 2.91 22.00 -8.74
N LEU A 266 3.74 22.44 -7.80
CA LEU A 266 3.33 22.61 -6.40
C LEU A 266 2.41 23.83 -6.19
N PHE A 267 2.33 24.72 -7.18
CA PHE A 267 1.56 25.97 -7.09
C PHE A 267 0.43 26.06 -8.13
N VAL A 268 0.59 25.43 -9.28
CA VAL A 268 -0.37 25.55 -10.40
C VAL A 268 -0.43 24.22 -11.17
N THR A 269 -1.64 23.73 -11.37
CA THR A 269 -1.94 22.59 -12.25
C THR A 269 -2.29 23.09 -13.66
N ALA A 270 -1.69 22.51 -14.68
CA ALA A 270 -2.03 22.86 -16.06
C ALA A 270 -3.39 22.24 -16.45
N GLN A 271 -4.15 22.92 -17.32
CA GLN A 271 -5.53 22.51 -17.70
C GLN A 271 -5.66 21.09 -18.27
N LYS A 272 -4.57 20.54 -18.82
CA LYS A 272 -4.54 19.19 -19.41
C LYS A 272 -3.93 18.11 -18.48
N GLU A 273 -3.58 18.46 -17.24
CA GLU A 273 -2.99 17.52 -16.29
C GLU A 273 -4.07 16.92 -15.38
N ASN A 274 -4.12 15.60 -15.33
CA ASN A 274 -5.05 14.88 -14.44
C ASN A 274 -4.53 14.80 -13.00
N TYR A 275 -3.19 14.84 -12.81
CA TYR A 275 -2.57 14.77 -11.49
C TYR A 275 -2.44 16.15 -10.87
N VAL A 276 -3.00 16.36 -9.69
CA VAL A 276 -2.91 17.59 -8.94
C VAL A 276 -1.88 17.47 -7.83
N PHE A 277 -0.76 18.16 -7.98
CA PHE A 277 0.35 18.18 -7.01
C PHE A 277 0.36 19.46 -6.17
N GLU A 278 -0.62 20.32 -6.35
CA GLU A 278 -0.67 21.64 -5.69
C GLU A 278 -0.78 21.49 -4.17
N VAL A 279 -0.04 22.36 -3.48
CA VAL A 279 -0.10 22.47 -2.02
C VAL A 279 -1.39 23.17 -1.56
N GLY A 280 -1.85 24.13 -2.37
CA GLY A 280 -3.01 24.97 -2.06
C GLY A 280 -2.65 26.29 -1.38
N PRO A 281 -3.37 27.38 -1.73
CA PRO A 281 -3.02 28.75 -1.30
C PRO A 281 -3.10 28.94 0.22
N LEU A 282 -4.04 28.28 0.90
CA LEU A 282 -4.17 28.40 2.35
C LEU A 282 -2.94 27.82 3.07
N LEU A 283 -2.46 26.63 2.66
CA LEU A 283 -1.28 26.03 3.25
C LEU A 283 -0.02 26.83 2.96
N ILE A 284 0.09 27.41 1.75
CA ILE A 284 1.20 28.32 1.40
C ILE A 284 1.20 29.54 2.31
N ALA A 285 0.03 30.17 2.51
CA ALA A 285 -0.12 31.31 3.41
C ALA A 285 0.24 30.95 4.87
N MET A 286 -0.26 29.80 5.35
CA MET A 286 0.05 29.33 6.71
C MET A 286 1.54 28.98 6.87
N PHE A 287 2.17 28.42 5.83
CA PHE A 287 3.59 28.11 5.82
C PHE A 287 4.46 29.37 5.80
N ALA A 288 4.06 30.42 5.07
CA ALA A 288 4.75 31.69 5.06
C ALA A 288 4.83 32.37 6.45
N LEU A 289 3.96 31.99 7.37
CA LEU A 289 3.97 32.45 8.77
C LEU A 289 5.02 31.74 9.65
N THR A 290 5.78 30.78 9.10
CA THR A 290 6.81 30.02 9.83
C THR A 290 7.79 30.87 10.65
N PRO A 291 8.38 31.98 10.12
CA PRO A 291 9.31 32.80 10.92
C PRO A 291 8.64 33.42 12.15
N MET A 292 7.43 33.93 11.97
CA MET A 292 6.65 34.55 13.04
C MET A 292 6.23 33.51 14.11
N ALA A 293 5.80 32.33 13.69
CA ALA A 293 5.44 31.24 14.56
C ALA A 293 6.64 30.77 15.38
N PHE A 294 7.81 30.63 14.76
CA PHE A 294 9.03 30.18 15.43
C PHE A 294 9.46 31.09 16.57
N VAL A 295 9.30 32.41 16.42
CA VAL A 295 9.58 33.38 17.49
C VAL A 295 8.63 33.20 18.68
N LYS A 296 7.34 32.94 18.43
CA LYS A 296 6.30 32.80 19.44
C LYS A 296 6.27 31.42 20.09
N LEU A 297 6.89 30.42 19.48
CA LEU A 297 6.87 29.04 19.99
C LEU A 297 7.71 28.92 21.27
N LYS A 298 7.19 28.19 22.27
CA LYS A 298 7.94 27.85 23.48
C LYS A 298 9.15 26.97 23.12
N ASN A 299 10.26 27.17 23.85
CA ASN A 299 11.52 26.47 23.55
C ASN A 299 11.41 24.93 23.58
N GLU A 300 10.55 24.39 24.43
CA GLU A 300 10.30 22.94 24.53
C GLU A 300 9.77 22.31 23.26
N TYR A 301 8.96 23.05 22.46
CA TYR A 301 8.39 22.56 21.20
C TYR A 301 9.24 22.85 19.96
N LYS A 302 10.24 23.76 20.08
CA LYS A 302 11.04 24.22 18.92
C LYS A 302 11.80 23.10 18.25
N LYS A 303 12.31 22.13 19.00
CA LYS A 303 13.09 21.02 18.47
C LYS A 303 12.25 20.12 17.57
N ASP A 304 11.08 19.69 18.03
CA ASP A 304 10.17 18.88 17.21
C ASP A 304 9.67 19.66 16.00
N TYR A 305 9.32 20.92 16.19
CA TYR A 305 8.90 21.82 15.11
C TYR A 305 9.96 21.95 14.01
N ILE A 306 11.23 22.20 14.37
CA ILE A 306 12.34 22.26 13.39
C ILE A 306 12.49 20.92 12.68
N THR A 307 12.38 19.80 13.40
CA THR A 307 12.48 18.46 12.82
C THR A 307 11.39 18.23 11.78
N TYR A 308 10.13 18.56 12.09
CA TYR A 308 9.03 18.45 11.14
C TYR A 308 9.18 19.40 9.94
N LEU A 309 9.67 20.62 10.17
CA LEU A 309 9.97 21.60 9.13
C LEU A 309 11.05 21.09 8.17
N ILE A 310 12.12 20.49 8.70
CA ILE A 310 13.19 19.90 7.89
C ILE A 310 12.64 18.73 7.07
N PHE A 311 11.86 17.83 7.66
CA PHE A 311 11.26 16.71 6.92
C PHE A 311 10.30 17.19 5.83
N CYS A 312 9.54 18.25 6.09
CA CYS A 312 8.68 18.90 5.11
C CYS A 312 9.49 19.40 3.90
N ILE A 313 10.50 20.23 4.17
CA ILE A 313 11.33 20.85 3.12
C ILE A 313 12.08 19.80 2.32
N LEU A 314 12.73 18.84 3.00
CA LEU A 314 13.44 17.74 2.33
C LEU A 314 12.49 16.88 1.49
N GLY A 315 11.28 16.62 1.97
CA GLY A 315 10.26 15.90 1.21
C GLY A 315 9.90 16.59 -0.10
N PHE A 316 9.68 17.91 -0.07
CA PHE A 316 9.42 18.69 -1.31
C PHE A 316 10.64 18.73 -2.23
N ILE A 317 11.85 18.89 -1.69
CA ILE A 317 13.09 18.87 -2.49
C ILE A 317 13.23 17.52 -3.19
N CYS A 318 13.07 16.40 -2.47
CA CYS A 318 13.23 15.05 -3.02
C CYS A 318 12.14 14.68 -4.04
N ALA A 319 10.92 15.22 -3.92
CA ALA A 319 9.83 14.97 -4.86
C ALA A 319 9.96 15.77 -6.17
N THR A 320 10.71 16.86 -6.15
CA THR A 320 10.82 17.81 -7.28
C THR A 320 12.12 17.65 -8.05
N SER A 321 12.16 18.23 -9.25
CA SER A 321 13.33 18.26 -10.12
C SER A 321 14.53 19.08 -9.59
N ILE A 322 14.40 19.70 -8.40
CA ILE A 322 15.54 20.35 -7.72
C ILE A 322 16.59 19.30 -7.34
N PHE A 323 16.13 18.14 -6.86
CA PHE A 323 17.00 17.06 -6.44
C PHE A 323 17.20 16.08 -7.60
N SER A 324 18.47 15.88 -8.00
CA SER A 324 18.78 14.87 -8.99
C SER A 324 18.68 13.48 -8.33
N ILE A 325 17.49 12.87 -8.44
CA ILE A 325 17.24 11.53 -7.88
C ILE A 325 18.07 10.44 -8.58
N ASN A 326 18.71 10.75 -9.70
CA ASN A 326 19.49 9.79 -10.50
C ASN A 326 20.53 9.01 -9.68
N ILE A 327 21.17 9.66 -8.71
CA ILE A 327 22.19 9.03 -7.83
C ILE A 327 21.56 7.93 -6.97
N PHE A 328 20.33 8.13 -6.53
CA PHE A 328 19.61 7.23 -5.65
C PHE A 328 18.50 6.47 -6.36
N ALA A 329 18.36 6.63 -7.68
CA ALA A 329 17.24 6.07 -8.45
C ALA A 329 17.11 4.56 -8.28
N ARG A 330 18.21 3.80 -8.22
CA ARG A 330 18.19 2.35 -7.98
C ARG A 330 17.60 1.97 -6.63
N ILE A 331 17.75 2.81 -5.61
CA ILE A 331 17.20 2.58 -4.27
C ILE A 331 15.71 2.93 -4.25
N PHE A 332 15.37 4.06 -4.87
CA PHE A 332 14.01 4.62 -4.82
C PHE A 332 13.07 4.12 -5.92
N ILE A 333 13.56 3.39 -6.93
CA ILE A 333 12.72 2.91 -8.04
C ILE A 333 11.53 2.05 -7.58
N LYS A 334 11.68 1.36 -6.45
CA LYS A 334 10.59 0.61 -5.82
C LYS A 334 9.43 1.48 -5.30
N LEU A 335 9.61 2.81 -5.26
CA LEU A 335 8.52 3.77 -5.05
C LEU A 335 7.60 3.90 -6.25
N GLN A 336 7.98 3.39 -7.42
CA GLN A 336 7.31 3.55 -8.71
C GLN A 336 7.40 4.99 -9.26
N PHE A 337 7.19 6.01 -8.43
CA PHE A 337 7.21 7.43 -8.79
C PHE A 337 7.94 8.26 -7.74
N PRO A 338 8.90 9.14 -8.12
CA PRO A 338 9.61 10.00 -7.17
C PRO A 338 8.67 10.93 -6.38
N TRP A 339 7.62 11.42 -7.03
CA TRP A 339 6.66 12.35 -6.43
C TRP A 339 5.77 11.71 -5.33
N ARG A 340 5.77 10.38 -5.13
CA ARG A 340 5.12 9.75 -3.97
C ARG A 340 5.68 10.23 -2.62
N ILE A 341 6.89 10.79 -2.61
CA ILE A 341 7.45 11.44 -1.42
C ILE A 341 6.60 12.64 -0.97
N LEU A 342 5.78 13.22 -1.86
CA LEU A 342 4.81 14.27 -1.50
C LEU A 342 3.83 13.83 -0.41
N THR A 343 3.52 12.56 -0.30
CA THR A 343 2.75 11.98 0.82
C THR A 343 3.30 12.47 2.17
N LEU A 344 4.62 12.34 2.35
CA LEU A 344 5.29 12.74 3.58
C LEU A 344 5.49 14.25 3.68
N ALA A 345 5.86 14.91 2.57
CA ALA A 345 6.01 16.36 2.53
C ALA A 345 4.72 17.07 2.95
N ASN A 346 3.58 16.68 2.39
CA ASN A 346 2.26 17.24 2.70
C ASN A 346 1.79 16.89 4.12
N PHE A 347 2.11 15.69 4.60
CA PHE A 347 1.84 15.32 5.99
C PHE A 347 2.56 16.24 6.98
N PHE A 348 3.87 16.43 6.82
CA PHE A 348 4.63 17.33 7.70
C PHE A 348 4.25 18.79 7.50
N LEU A 349 3.94 19.22 6.27
CA LEU A 349 3.43 20.56 5.98
C LEU A 349 2.17 20.85 6.80
N THR A 350 1.22 19.91 6.81
CA THR A 350 -0.02 20.06 7.57
C THR A 350 0.25 20.23 9.07
N ILE A 351 1.19 19.47 9.64
CA ILE A 351 1.59 19.61 11.04
C ILE A 351 2.22 20.99 11.30
N VAL A 352 3.18 21.40 10.46
CA VAL A 352 3.87 22.69 10.60
C VAL A 352 2.87 23.85 10.49
N CYS A 353 1.99 23.83 9.50
CA CYS A 353 0.97 24.86 9.32
C CYS A 353 -0.02 24.94 10.50
N ALA A 354 -0.43 23.79 11.04
CA ALA A 354 -1.30 23.75 12.21
C ALA A 354 -0.62 24.33 13.45
N ILE A 355 0.65 24.00 13.67
CA ILE A 355 1.45 24.57 14.77
C ILE A 355 1.64 26.09 14.58
N ASN A 356 1.91 26.55 13.35
CA ASN A 356 2.02 27.97 13.03
C ASN A 356 0.77 28.75 13.47
N MET A 357 -0.39 28.25 13.07
CA MET A 357 -1.67 28.86 13.47
C MET A 357 -1.85 28.89 14.99
N GLY A 358 -1.52 27.80 15.66
CA GLY A 358 -1.56 27.73 17.13
C GLY A 358 -0.66 28.73 17.82
N ALA A 359 0.58 28.86 17.36
CA ALA A 359 1.57 29.77 17.92
C ALA A 359 1.22 31.25 17.71
N ILE A 360 0.63 31.59 16.55
CA ILE A 360 0.33 32.98 16.18
C ILE A 360 -0.97 33.44 16.81
N VAL A 361 -2.03 32.65 16.71
CA VAL A 361 -3.37 33.02 17.18
C VAL A 361 -3.51 32.78 18.70
N GLY A 362 -2.64 31.94 19.27
CA GLY A 362 -2.65 31.56 20.69
C GLY A 362 -3.86 30.68 21.02
N ASN A 363 -5.03 31.25 21.21
CA ASN A 363 -6.25 30.51 21.53
C ASN A 363 -7.19 30.46 20.32
N LEU A 364 -6.86 29.59 19.37
CA LEU A 364 -7.67 29.36 18.18
C LEU A 364 -9.06 28.85 18.60
N LYS A 365 -10.12 29.56 18.21
CA LYS A 365 -11.50 29.16 18.50
C LYS A 365 -12.01 28.21 17.39
N LEU A 366 -12.97 27.38 17.72
CA LEU A 366 -13.57 26.46 16.75
C LEU A 366 -14.13 27.18 15.51
N LYS A 367 -14.75 28.34 15.67
CA LYS A 367 -15.26 29.15 14.57
C LYS A 367 -14.17 29.53 13.57
N ASP A 368 -12.96 29.86 14.06
CA ASP A 368 -11.84 30.29 13.21
C ASP A 368 -11.31 29.07 12.40
N SER A 369 -11.24 27.89 13.04
CA SER A 369 -10.92 26.64 12.36
C SER A 369 -11.95 26.31 11.26
N LEU A 370 -13.26 26.47 11.53
CA LEU A 370 -14.32 26.22 10.58
C LEU A 370 -14.26 27.19 9.38
N ILE A 371 -13.97 28.47 9.60
CA ILE A 371 -13.79 29.45 8.50
C ILE A 371 -12.66 29.00 7.58
N LEU A 372 -11.50 28.63 8.16
CA LEU A 372 -10.36 28.17 7.35
C LEU A 372 -10.68 26.87 6.59
N LEU A 373 -11.45 25.95 7.20
CA LEU A 373 -11.89 24.74 6.52
C LEU A 373 -12.87 25.01 5.38
N VAL A 374 -13.77 25.99 5.53
CA VAL A 374 -14.67 26.42 4.45
C VAL A 374 -13.86 27.02 3.28
N VAL A 375 -12.85 27.82 3.57
CA VAL A 375 -11.94 28.37 2.53
C VAL A 375 -11.19 27.24 1.81
N SER A 376 -10.69 26.23 2.56
CA SER A 376 -10.06 25.05 1.95
C SER A 376 -11.03 24.28 1.07
N MET A 377 -12.26 24.08 1.53
CA MET A 377 -13.30 23.37 0.76
C MET A 377 -13.67 24.12 -0.53
N ALA A 378 -13.79 25.46 -0.48
CA ALA A 378 -14.04 26.27 -1.66
C ALA A 378 -12.92 26.12 -2.70
N TYR A 379 -11.66 26.08 -2.25
CA TYR A 379 -10.53 25.84 -3.13
C TYR A 379 -10.59 24.43 -3.79
N ILE A 380 -10.91 23.38 -3.03
CA ILE A 380 -11.06 22.03 -3.56
C ILE A 380 -12.20 21.94 -4.58
N ILE A 381 -13.32 22.66 -4.34
CA ILE A 381 -14.40 22.73 -5.33
C ILE A 381 -13.91 23.36 -6.64
N CYS A 382 -13.09 24.40 -6.58
CA CYS A 382 -12.48 24.99 -7.78
C CYS A 382 -11.55 24.00 -8.52
N LEU A 383 -10.84 23.12 -7.78
CA LEU A 383 -9.98 22.10 -8.37
C LEU A 383 -10.72 20.83 -8.81
N SER A 384 -12.01 20.69 -8.49
CA SER A 384 -12.75 19.45 -8.71
C SER A 384 -12.75 18.97 -10.17
N GLY A 385 -12.70 19.87 -11.14
CA GLY A 385 -12.59 19.53 -12.57
C GLY A 385 -11.29 18.83 -12.95
N HIS A 386 -10.19 19.04 -12.20
CA HIS A 386 -8.89 18.40 -12.42
C HIS A 386 -8.77 17.09 -11.61
N ILE A 387 -9.41 17.03 -10.45
CA ILE A 387 -9.33 15.88 -9.53
C ILE A 387 -10.30 14.76 -9.97
N GLN A 388 -11.36 15.09 -10.69
CA GLN A 388 -12.33 14.11 -11.20
C GLN A 388 -11.96 13.72 -12.63
N ASN A 389 -11.39 12.54 -12.80
CA ASN A 389 -11.22 11.99 -14.13
C ASN A 389 -12.55 11.39 -14.60
N THR A 390 -13.24 12.11 -15.49
CA THR A 390 -14.55 11.74 -16.03
C THR A 390 -14.46 11.04 -17.40
N GLU A 391 -13.26 10.74 -17.89
CA GLU A 391 -13.11 10.12 -19.19
C GLU A 391 -13.74 8.70 -19.22
N ASN A 392 -14.72 8.55 -20.12
CA ASN A 392 -15.32 7.28 -20.59
C ASN A 392 -15.96 6.33 -19.56
N LEU A 393 -16.81 6.85 -18.68
CA LEU A 393 -17.70 6.03 -17.83
C LEU A 393 -18.63 5.08 -18.63
N THR A 394 -18.89 5.38 -19.90
CA THR A 394 -19.83 4.61 -20.74
C THR A 394 -19.26 3.30 -21.25
N ASP A 395 -17.97 3.25 -21.60
CA ASP A 395 -17.35 2.04 -22.15
C ASP A 395 -17.06 0.99 -21.06
N ILE A 396 -16.87 1.43 -19.84
CA ILE A 396 -16.49 0.57 -18.71
C ILE A 396 -17.70 -0.10 -18.05
N LYS A 397 -18.89 0.51 -18.13
CA LYS A 397 -20.14 -0.11 -17.62
C LYS A 397 -20.52 -1.42 -18.31
N ASN A 398 -20.00 -1.63 -19.51
CA ASN A 398 -20.27 -2.82 -20.34
C ASN A 398 -19.15 -3.87 -20.23
N MET A 399 -18.06 -3.61 -19.50
CA MET A 399 -17.04 -4.62 -19.22
C MET A 399 -17.57 -5.58 -18.16
N GLU A 400 -17.82 -6.83 -18.56
CA GLU A 400 -18.01 -7.93 -17.61
C GLU A 400 -16.72 -8.10 -16.80
N LEU A 401 -16.82 -8.12 -15.47
CA LEU A 401 -15.69 -8.29 -14.55
C LEU A 401 -14.84 -9.54 -14.85
N GLY A 402 -15.46 -10.59 -15.44
CA GLY A 402 -14.76 -11.79 -15.90
C GLY A 402 -13.88 -11.60 -17.15
N ASN A 403 -14.18 -10.61 -18.00
CA ASN A 403 -13.38 -10.31 -19.19
C ASN A 403 -12.18 -9.40 -18.91
N ILE A 404 -12.13 -8.76 -17.75
CA ILE A 404 -11.01 -7.91 -17.35
C ILE A 404 -9.73 -8.72 -17.09
N SER A 405 -9.88 -10.00 -16.72
CA SER A 405 -8.74 -10.87 -16.40
C SER A 405 -8.13 -11.58 -17.62
N GLY A 406 -8.75 -11.54 -18.79
CA GLY A 406 -8.47 -12.48 -19.89
C GLY A 406 -7.81 -11.95 -21.16
N LYS A 407 -7.62 -10.64 -21.34
CA LYS A 407 -7.01 -10.12 -22.57
C LYS A 407 -5.53 -9.80 -22.39
N VAL A 408 -4.72 -10.20 -23.33
CA VAL A 408 -3.26 -10.20 -23.26
C VAL A 408 -2.62 -8.85 -23.49
N ASP A 409 -3.17 -8.00 -24.34
CA ASP A 409 -2.82 -6.58 -24.38
C ASP A 409 -3.26 -5.87 -23.08
N GLU A 410 -4.13 -6.56 -22.33
CA GLU A 410 -4.64 -6.26 -21.01
C GLU A 410 -4.22 -7.31 -19.96
N ILE A 411 -3.08 -8.00 -20.13
CA ILE A 411 -2.36 -8.73 -19.05
C ILE A 411 -2.29 -7.86 -17.78
N SER A 412 -2.52 -6.58 -17.98
CA SER A 412 -2.49 -5.53 -16.97
C SER A 412 -3.65 -5.54 -15.97
N ALA A 413 -4.83 -6.07 -16.27
CA ALA A 413 -5.98 -5.80 -15.41
C ALA A 413 -5.87 -6.36 -13.99
N GLY A 414 -5.17 -7.49 -13.80
CA GLY A 414 -4.90 -8.04 -12.47
C GLY A 414 -3.42 -8.04 -12.09
N ILE A 415 -2.53 -7.93 -13.05
CA ILE A 415 -1.08 -8.10 -12.87
C ILE A 415 -0.27 -6.83 -13.10
N ASN A 416 -0.93 -5.69 -13.35
CA ASN A 416 -0.31 -4.39 -13.57
C ASN A 416 0.82 -4.48 -14.62
N LYS A 417 2.05 -4.16 -14.29
CA LYS A 417 3.21 -4.24 -15.21
C LYS A 417 3.78 -5.65 -15.36
N ALA A 418 3.10 -6.68 -14.86
CA ALA A 418 3.54 -8.07 -14.85
C ALA A 418 4.92 -8.29 -14.16
N GLU A 419 5.24 -7.43 -13.22
CA GLU A 419 6.57 -7.38 -12.57
C GLU A 419 6.87 -8.57 -11.66
N TYR A 420 5.83 -9.34 -11.26
CA TYR A 420 5.97 -10.54 -10.43
C TYR A 420 6.04 -11.83 -11.24
N LEU A 421 6.15 -11.73 -12.56
CA LEU A 421 6.45 -12.88 -13.39
C LEU A 421 7.92 -13.31 -13.22
N PRO A 422 8.21 -14.63 -13.29
CA PRO A 422 9.55 -15.10 -13.55
C PRO A 422 10.13 -14.40 -14.77
N THR A 423 11.42 -14.10 -14.75
CA THR A 423 12.07 -13.33 -15.80
C THR A 423 11.88 -13.95 -17.20
N LYS A 424 11.94 -15.27 -17.31
CA LYS A 424 11.68 -15.99 -18.58
C LYS A 424 10.26 -15.78 -19.06
N ALA A 425 9.25 -15.94 -18.18
CA ALA A 425 7.85 -15.72 -18.53
C ALA A 425 7.58 -14.26 -18.92
N TYR A 426 8.23 -13.31 -18.24
CA TYR A 426 8.10 -11.88 -18.55
C TYR A 426 8.59 -11.53 -19.95
N TYR A 427 9.73 -12.06 -20.39
CA TYR A 427 10.25 -11.81 -21.74
C TYR A 427 9.53 -12.63 -22.80
N ASN A 428 8.79 -13.67 -22.42
CA ASN A 428 8.02 -14.54 -23.31
C ASN A 428 6.50 -14.29 -23.22
N LYS A 429 6.08 -13.04 -23.09
CA LYS A 429 4.67 -12.65 -22.95
C LYS A 429 3.79 -13.09 -24.10
N PHE A 430 4.33 -13.11 -25.32
CA PHE A 430 3.62 -13.60 -26.48
C PHE A 430 3.22 -15.07 -26.33
N TYR A 431 4.09 -15.88 -25.74
CA TYR A 431 3.78 -17.28 -25.46
C TYR A 431 2.65 -17.42 -24.43
N ILE A 432 2.67 -16.60 -23.35
CA ILE A 432 1.54 -16.54 -22.40
C ILE A 432 0.23 -16.23 -23.13
N ALA A 433 0.30 -15.37 -24.16
CA ALA A 433 -0.84 -14.95 -24.95
C ALA A 433 -1.44 -16.04 -25.82
N THR A 434 -0.62 -16.88 -26.39
CA THR A 434 -0.98 -17.79 -27.49
C THR A 434 -1.02 -19.26 -27.07
N ARG A 435 -0.45 -19.61 -25.91
CA ARG A 435 -0.37 -20.96 -25.39
C ARG A 435 -1.78 -21.52 -25.05
N THR A 436 -1.98 -22.80 -25.35
CA THR A 436 -3.17 -23.55 -24.91
C THR A 436 -3.17 -23.81 -23.42
N GLN A 437 -4.33 -24.14 -22.84
CA GLN A 437 -4.49 -24.47 -21.42
C GLN A 437 -4.20 -25.95 -21.10
N GLU A 438 -3.57 -26.66 -22.03
CA GLU A 438 -3.26 -28.08 -21.96
C GLU A 438 -1.79 -28.31 -21.57
N MET A 439 -1.44 -29.49 -21.12
CA MET A 439 -0.06 -29.91 -20.88
C MET A 439 0.63 -30.17 -22.24
N CYS A 440 1.88 -29.73 -22.36
CA CYS A 440 2.69 -29.90 -23.57
C CYS A 440 3.88 -30.80 -23.30
N VAL A 441 4.25 -31.63 -24.28
CA VAL A 441 5.51 -32.38 -24.33
C VAL A 441 6.57 -31.49 -24.96
N LEU A 442 7.63 -31.15 -24.21
CA LEU A 442 8.76 -30.34 -24.70
C LEU A 442 9.86 -31.20 -25.31
N GLU A 443 10.13 -32.36 -24.69
CA GLU A 443 11.17 -33.29 -25.11
C GLU A 443 10.63 -34.73 -24.93
N GLY A 444 10.94 -35.62 -25.86
CA GLY A 444 10.49 -36.99 -25.81
C GLY A 444 9.13 -37.21 -26.48
N LYS A 445 8.50 -38.37 -26.22
CA LYS A 445 7.19 -38.78 -26.76
C LYS A 445 6.27 -39.25 -25.66
N ALA A 446 5.08 -38.72 -25.63
CA ALA A 446 4.02 -39.14 -24.68
C ALA A 446 2.64 -39.01 -25.29
N LEU A 447 1.70 -39.77 -24.74
CA LEU A 447 0.26 -39.60 -24.94
C LEU A 447 -0.32 -39.03 -23.65
N ILE A 448 -1.11 -37.95 -23.78
CA ILE A 448 -1.74 -37.26 -22.66
C ILE A 448 -3.25 -37.42 -22.78
N GLU A 449 -3.90 -37.89 -21.74
CA GLU A 449 -5.33 -38.14 -21.72
C GLU A 449 -5.99 -37.62 -20.46
N ASN A 450 -7.30 -37.37 -20.52
CA ASN A 450 -8.14 -37.00 -19.37
C ASN A 450 -7.62 -35.78 -18.61
N GLU A 451 -7.17 -34.76 -19.35
CA GLU A 451 -6.72 -33.49 -18.74
C GLU A 451 -7.89 -32.76 -18.07
N ASN A 452 -7.69 -32.35 -16.83
CA ASN A 452 -8.65 -31.55 -16.09
C ASN A 452 -7.92 -30.45 -15.31
N LYS A 453 -8.22 -29.20 -15.64
CA LYS A 453 -7.70 -28.01 -14.98
C LYS A 453 -8.81 -27.31 -14.20
N ASN A 454 -8.63 -27.19 -12.89
CA ASN A 454 -9.55 -26.48 -12.01
C ASN A 454 -8.79 -25.51 -11.10
N GLY A 455 -8.79 -24.24 -11.46
CA GLY A 455 -8.04 -23.21 -10.72
C GLY A 455 -6.53 -23.52 -10.69
N SER A 456 -5.98 -23.72 -9.50
CA SER A 456 -4.56 -24.09 -9.26
C SER A 456 -4.33 -25.60 -9.17
N GLU A 457 -5.36 -26.40 -9.43
CA GLU A 457 -5.28 -27.86 -9.46
C GLU A 457 -5.33 -28.37 -10.90
N TYR A 458 -4.56 -29.42 -11.16
CA TYR A 458 -4.52 -30.05 -12.46
C TYR A 458 -4.37 -31.57 -12.31
N SER A 459 -5.00 -32.31 -13.18
CA SER A 459 -4.82 -33.75 -13.27
C SER A 459 -4.83 -34.22 -14.72
N ALA A 460 -4.01 -35.24 -15.03
CA ALA A 460 -3.97 -35.90 -16.32
C ALA A 460 -3.48 -37.33 -16.19
N LYS A 461 -3.78 -38.16 -17.16
CA LYS A 461 -3.14 -39.46 -17.38
C LYS A 461 -2.11 -39.35 -18.48
N VAL A 462 -0.92 -39.90 -18.23
CA VAL A 462 0.22 -39.76 -19.15
C VAL A 462 0.86 -41.11 -19.37
N LYS A 463 1.05 -41.43 -20.66
CA LYS A 463 1.85 -42.59 -21.09
C LYS A 463 3.11 -42.08 -21.77
N THR A 464 4.27 -42.40 -21.24
CA THR A 464 5.58 -42.02 -21.80
C THR A 464 6.26 -43.21 -22.47
N PHE A 465 6.93 -42.95 -23.58
CA PHE A 465 7.56 -43.99 -24.41
C PHE A 465 9.10 -43.95 -24.33
N GLU A 466 9.66 -42.95 -23.64
CA GLU A 466 11.09 -42.70 -23.55
C GLU A 466 11.53 -42.61 -22.08
N GLU A 467 12.78 -42.98 -21.81
CA GLU A 467 13.34 -42.93 -20.43
C GLU A 467 13.39 -41.52 -19.83
N LYS A 468 13.30 -40.50 -20.69
CA LYS A 468 13.29 -39.10 -20.24
C LYS A 468 12.36 -38.28 -21.12
N THR A 469 11.20 -37.95 -20.59
CA THR A 469 10.21 -37.10 -21.24
C THR A 469 9.99 -35.86 -20.41
N LYS A 470 10.12 -34.67 -21.01
CA LYS A 470 9.97 -33.38 -20.34
C LYS A 470 8.62 -32.77 -20.70
N PHE A 471 7.89 -32.35 -19.69
CA PHE A 471 6.57 -31.76 -19.80
C PHE A 471 6.57 -30.31 -19.36
N GLU A 472 5.65 -29.54 -19.93
CA GLU A 472 5.28 -28.20 -19.48
C GLU A 472 3.78 -28.14 -19.17
N LEU A 473 3.47 -27.75 -17.96
CA LEU A 473 2.11 -27.59 -17.44
C LEU A 473 1.55 -26.20 -17.74
N PRO A 474 0.21 -26.03 -17.81
CA PRO A 474 -0.42 -24.74 -18.04
C PRO A 474 -0.45 -23.85 -16.79
N TYR A 475 0.70 -23.66 -16.16
CA TYR A 475 0.91 -22.79 -15.02
C TYR A 475 2.25 -22.04 -15.16
N ILE A 476 2.25 -20.76 -14.84
CA ILE A 476 3.51 -20.01 -14.66
C ILE A 476 4.26 -20.62 -13.48
N TYR A 477 5.58 -20.74 -13.61
CA TYR A 477 6.41 -21.32 -12.55
C TYR A 477 6.45 -20.39 -11.34
N TYR A 478 5.98 -20.91 -10.19
CA TYR A 478 6.16 -20.29 -8.88
C TYR A 478 6.49 -21.37 -7.85
N PRO A 479 7.38 -21.09 -6.88
CA PRO A 479 7.59 -21.98 -5.74
C PRO A 479 6.28 -22.22 -5.00
N GLY A 480 6.03 -23.49 -4.65
CA GLY A 480 4.79 -23.92 -3.99
C GLY A 480 3.90 -24.80 -4.88
N TYR A 481 4.13 -24.84 -6.20
CA TYR A 481 3.52 -25.89 -7.01
C TYR A 481 4.16 -27.25 -6.75
N VAL A 482 3.34 -28.23 -6.42
CA VAL A 482 3.73 -29.63 -6.14
C VAL A 482 3.16 -30.48 -7.26
N VAL A 483 4.04 -31.14 -8.01
CA VAL A 483 3.70 -32.12 -9.04
C VAL A 483 3.85 -33.53 -8.46
N LYS A 484 2.86 -34.39 -8.64
CA LYS A 484 2.90 -35.78 -8.19
C LYS A 484 2.63 -36.73 -9.35
N GLU A 485 3.38 -37.84 -9.36
CA GLU A 485 3.14 -39.03 -10.20
C GLU A 485 2.67 -40.15 -9.27
N ASP A 486 1.44 -40.61 -9.45
CA ASP A 486 0.83 -41.68 -8.63
C ASP A 486 0.98 -41.46 -7.11
N GLY A 487 0.87 -40.18 -6.69
CA GLY A 487 1.03 -39.75 -5.30
C GLY A 487 2.48 -39.47 -4.87
N ILE A 488 3.49 -39.77 -5.66
CA ILE A 488 4.91 -39.51 -5.38
C ILE A 488 5.28 -38.12 -5.92
N THR A 489 5.88 -37.29 -5.07
CA THR A 489 6.26 -35.92 -5.45
C THR A 489 7.43 -35.94 -6.41
N LEU A 490 7.26 -35.30 -7.56
CA LEU A 490 8.28 -35.05 -8.56
C LEU A 490 8.99 -33.70 -8.31
N LYS A 491 10.20 -33.59 -8.84
CA LYS A 491 10.92 -32.32 -8.84
C LYS A 491 10.31 -31.38 -9.89
N SER A 492 9.71 -30.28 -9.42
CA SER A 492 9.28 -29.19 -10.28
C SER A 492 10.48 -28.43 -10.86
N ILE A 493 10.39 -28.02 -12.11
CA ILE A 493 11.41 -27.24 -12.81
C ILE A 493 10.76 -26.04 -13.50
N GLU A 494 11.52 -24.94 -13.66
CA GLU A 494 11.15 -23.86 -14.54
C GLU A 494 11.56 -24.20 -15.98
N THR A 495 10.61 -24.15 -16.92
CA THR A 495 10.90 -24.35 -18.35
C THR A 495 11.58 -23.12 -18.95
N GLU A 496 12.04 -23.22 -20.20
CA GLU A 496 12.61 -22.08 -20.92
C GLU A 496 11.60 -20.96 -21.16
N ASN A 497 10.30 -21.32 -21.19
CA ASN A 497 9.20 -20.37 -21.33
C ASN A 497 8.78 -19.72 -20.01
N GLY A 498 9.37 -20.12 -18.85
CA GLY A 498 8.97 -19.63 -17.52
C GLY A 498 7.73 -20.29 -16.94
N PHE A 499 7.36 -21.46 -17.46
CA PHE A 499 6.23 -22.26 -17.00
C PHE A 499 6.68 -23.40 -16.08
N LEU A 500 5.73 -23.97 -15.37
CA LEU A 500 5.94 -25.14 -14.52
C LEU A 500 6.20 -26.37 -15.38
N GLY A 501 7.29 -27.05 -15.16
CA GLY A 501 7.62 -28.29 -15.84
C GLY A 501 8.05 -29.40 -14.88
N PHE A 502 8.12 -30.60 -15.40
CA PHE A 502 8.63 -31.80 -14.75
C PHE A 502 9.17 -32.80 -15.76
N VAL A 503 9.85 -33.82 -15.28
CA VAL A 503 10.43 -34.88 -16.12
C VAL A 503 9.91 -36.23 -15.62
N LEU A 504 9.46 -37.08 -16.55
CA LEU A 504 9.08 -38.48 -16.29
C LEU A 504 10.03 -39.45 -16.98
N GLY A 505 10.18 -40.63 -16.36
CA GLY A 505 10.73 -41.82 -17.01
C GLY A 505 9.71 -42.51 -17.91
N ALA A 506 10.07 -43.65 -18.51
CA ALA A 506 9.13 -44.49 -19.21
C ALA A 506 8.06 -45.04 -18.25
N ASN A 507 6.79 -44.78 -18.52
CA ASN A 507 5.64 -45.23 -17.72
C ASN A 507 4.43 -45.42 -18.60
N ASP A 508 3.73 -46.54 -18.45
CA ASP A 508 2.59 -46.91 -19.30
C ASP A 508 1.26 -46.27 -18.86
N ASP A 509 1.11 -45.85 -17.58
CA ASP A 509 -0.13 -45.24 -17.09
C ASP A 509 0.17 -44.42 -15.83
N ALA A 510 0.80 -43.25 -15.98
CA ALA A 510 1.11 -42.36 -14.89
C ALA A 510 -0.06 -41.38 -14.64
N LYS A 511 -0.54 -41.28 -13.43
CA LYS A 511 -1.47 -40.23 -13.01
C LYS A 511 -0.69 -39.02 -12.50
N ILE A 512 -0.76 -37.93 -13.23
CA ILE A 512 -0.16 -36.66 -12.83
C ILE A 512 -1.18 -35.81 -12.10
N GLU A 513 -0.80 -35.33 -10.92
CA GLU A 513 -1.59 -34.39 -10.11
C GLU A 513 -0.72 -33.18 -9.76
N VAL A 514 -1.30 -31.99 -9.89
CA VAL A 514 -0.64 -30.72 -9.54
C VAL A 514 -1.50 -29.96 -8.57
N THR A 515 -0.89 -29.45 -7.52
CA THR A 515 -1.55 -28.59 -6.54
C THR A 515 -0.61 -27.45 -6.13
N TYR A 516 -1.17 -26.31 -5.73
CA TYR A 516 -0.39 -25.24 -5.12
C TYR A 516 -0.49 -25.30 -3.60
N GLN A 517 0.64 -25.30 -2.93
CA GLN A 517 0.74 -25.36 -1.47
C GLN A 517 1.60 -24.21 -0.95
N LYS A 518 1.23 -23.67 0.21
CA LYS A 518 2.07 -22.70 0.91
C LYS A 518 3.33 -23.37 1.41
N SER A 519 4.46 -22.70 1.28
CA SER A 519 5.73 -23.19 1.78
C SER A 519 5.72 -23.35 3.31
N ASN A 520 6.61 -24.19 3.83
CA ASN A 520 6.80 -24.33 5.28
C ASN A 520 7.23 -23.00 5.92
N VAL A 521 8.06 -22.22 5.23
CA VAL A 521 8.53 -20.90 5.70
C VAL A 521 7.35 -19.93 5.81
N GLU A 522 6.45 -19.92 4.83
CA GLU A 522 5.25 -19.08 4.88
C GLU A 522 4.32 -19.50 6.02
N GLN A 523 4.13 -20.80 6.24
CA GLN A 523 3.31 -21.29 7.33
C GLN A 523 3.89 -20.88 8.69
N ILE A 524 5.20 -21.06 8.90
CA ILE A 524 5.91 -20.62 10.10
C ILE A 524 5.80 -19.10 10.28
N ALA A 525 5.99 -18.33 9.22
CA ALA A 525 5.88 -16.88 9.25
C ALA A 525 4.49 -16.39 9.68
N ASN A 526 3.43 -17.06 9.21
CA ASN A 526 2.05 -16.76 9.61
C ASN A 526 1.81 -17.13 11.10
N ILE A 527 2.38 -18.22 11.60
CA ILE A 527 2.31 -18.60 13.02
C ILE A 527 3.05 -17.55 13.88
N ILE A 528 4.26 -17.13 13.48
CA ILE A 528 5.02 -16.07 14.15
C ILE A 528 4.19 -14.78 14.22
N PHE A 529 3.54 -14.39 13.12
CA PHE A 529 2.67 -13.22 13.08
C PHE A 529 1.52 -13.31 14.10
N ILE A 530 0.81 -14.44 14.16
CA ILE A 530 -0.31 -14.62 15.08
C ILE A 530 0.16 -14.56 16.54
N ILE A 531 1.25 -15.27 16.87
CA ILE A 531 1.82 -15.28 18.22
C ILE A 531 2.29 -13.86 18.60
N SER A 532 2.96 -13.16 17.69
CA SER A 532 3.46 -11.80 17.93
C SER A 532 2.31 -10.80 18.11
N LEU A 533 1.21 -10.96 17.39
CA LEU A 533 0.02 -10.12 17.53
C LEU A 533 -0.63 -10.32 18.91
N ILE A 534 -0.75 -11.56 19.37
CA ILE A 534 -1.27 -11.89 20.72
C ILE A 534 -0.34 -11.29 21.78
N ALA A 535 0.97 -11.50 21.66
CA ALA A 535 1.96 -10.95 22.59
C ALA A 535 1.91 -9.42 22.62
N PHE A 536 1.75 -8.78 21.46
CA PHE A 536 1.60 -7.34 21.35
C PHE A 536 0.32 -6.83 22.04
N VAL A 537 -0.82 -7.50 21.86
CA VAL A 537 -2.08 -7.15 22.53
C VAL A 537 -1.94 -7.25 24.05
N ILE A 538 -1.31 -8.30 24.55
CA ILE A 538 -1.02 -8.45 25.99
C ILE A 538 -0.15 -7.30 26.50
N TYR A 539 0.91 -6.97 25.75
CA TYR A 539 1.78 -5.82 26.07
C TYR A 539 1.01 -4.49 26.12
N ALA A 540 0.21 -4.20 25.09
CA ALA A 540 -0.56 -2.97 25.00
C ALA A 540 -1.61 -2.85 26.13
N VAL A 541 -2.25 -3.96 26.52
CA VAL A 541 -3.17 -4.01 27.66
C VAL A 541 -2.42 -3.79 28.97
N GLY A 542 -1.23 -4.38 29.13
CA GLY A 542 -0.35 -4.20 30.30
C GLY A 542 0.01 -2.73 30.50
N VAL A 543 0.49 -2.05 29.44
CA VAL A 543 0.83 -0.63 29.45
C VAL A 543 -0.36 0.23 29.89
N ASN A 544 -1.57 -0.08 29.43
CA ASN A 544 -2.78 0.65 29.80
C ASN A 544 -3.24 0.40 31.25
N LYS A 545 -2.94 -0.78 31.83
CA LYS A 545 -3.31 -1.12 33.22
C LYS A 545 -2.38 -0.48 34.27
N GLU A 546 -1.06 -0.51 34.05
CA GLU A 546 -0.07 0.04 34.98
C GLU A 546 -0.29 1.52 35.29
N GLU A 547 -0.92 2.26 34.41
CA GLU A 547 -1.16 3.68 34.58
C GLU A 547 -2.55 4.03 35.10
N ASN A 548 -3.52 3.13 35.05
CA ASN A 548 -4.80 3.29 35.75
C ASN A 548 -4.65 3.02 37.28
N SER A 549 -3.53 2.43 37.68
CA SER A 549 -3.18 2.15 39.07
C SER A 549 -2.29 3.22 39.72
N LYS A 550 -1.83 4.22 38.96
CA LYS A 550 -1.13 5.43 39.39
C LYS A 550 -2.05 6.66 39.33
#